data_a2fbe1b88859045a805c47030236c06a
#
_entry.id   a2fbe1b88859045a805c47030236c06a
#
_cell.length_a   1.000
_cell.length_b   1.000
_cell.length_c   1.000
_cell.angle_alpha   90.00
_cell.angle_beta   90.00
_cell.angle_gamma   90.00
#
_symmetry.space_group_name_H-M   'P 1'
#
loop_
_entity.id
_entity.type
_entity.pdbx_description
1 polymer ?
#
loop_
_entity_poly.entity_id
_entity_poly.type
_entity_poly.pdbx_seq_one_letter_code
_entity_poly.pdbx_strand_id
1 'polypeptide(L)'
;MGEILTFTVAGSPQTVSRAIEEYARGEGRVTAIVVPWESDRNTLSMAVTAVKKDGWAIEHTNLGTIRLTDAGDERTTLAIIAEPPDHPERAQLTAVFERFVRQVQSRFHVQA
;
A
#
# COMPACT_ATOMS: atom_id res chain seq x y z
N MET A 1 0.64 -15.93 -7.77
CA MET A 1 -0.40 -14.97 -8.14
C MET A 1 -0.89 -14.21 -6.92
N GLY A 2 -0.90 -12.90 -7.02
CA GLY A 2 -1.39 -12.07 -5.93
C GLY A 2 -2.91 -11.99 -5.89
N GLU A 3 -3.44 -11.81 -4.71
CA GLU A 3 -4.84 -11.50 -4.52
C GLU A 3 -5.11 -10.03 -4.81
N ILE A 4 -6.25 -9.73 -5.44
CA ILE A 4 -6.66 -8.36 -5.71
C ILE A 4 -7.85 -8.04 -4.83
N LEU A 5 -7.68 -7.02 -3.98
CA LEU A 5 -8.76 -6.44 -3.19
C LEU A 5 -9.00 -5.04 -3.72
N THR A 6 -10.25 -4.71 -3.99
CA THR A 6 -10.61 -3.39 -4.51
C THR A 6 -11.65 -2.75 -3.63
N PHE A 7 -11.44 -1.50 -3.27
CA PHE A 7 -12.41 -0.71 -2.51
C PHE A 7 -12.23 0.78 -2.81
N THR A 8 -13.24 1.58 -2.45
CA THR A 8 -13.24 3.02 -2.73
C THR A 8 -13.22 3.81 -1.43
N VAL A 9 -12.43 4.89 -1.43
CA VAL A 9 -12.28 5.76 -0.26
C VAL A 9 -12.50 7.22 -0.67
N ALA A 10 -12.77 8.07 0.30
CA ALA A 10 -12.91 9.50 0.09
C ALA A 10 -11.56 10.16 -0.11
N GLY A 11 -11.51 11.16 -0.98
CA GLY A 11 -10.31 11.96 -1.25
C GLY A 11 -9.75 11.69 -2.64
N SER A 12 -8.91 12.62 -3.11
CA SER A 12 -8.22 12.47 -4.38
C SER A 12 -7.09 11.43 -4.25
N PRO A 13 -6.63 10.86 -5.37
CA PRO A 13 -5.50 9.93 -5.33
C PRO A 13 -4.28 10.51 -4.61
N GLN A 14 -3.97 11.78 -4.83
CA GLN A 14 -2.84 12.44 -4.20
C GLN A 14 -3.02 12.53 -2.69
N THR A 15 -4.19 12.92 -2.24
CA THR A 15 -4.50 13.04 -0.81
C THR A 15 -4.44 11.68 -0.14
N VAL A 16 -5.04 10.67 -0.75
CA VAL A 16 -5.09 9.31 -0.21
C VAL A 16 -3.69 8.71 -0.17
N SER A 17 -2.91 8.87 -1.23
CA SER A 17 -1.55 8.33 -1.28
C SER A 17 -0.68 8.92 -0.17
N ARG A 18 -0.79 10.23 0.05
CA ARG A 18 -0.03 10.91 1.11
C ARG A 18 -0.42 10.38 2.49
N ALA A 19 -1.71 10.20 2.71
CA ALA A 19 -2.20 9.67 3.98
C ALA A 19 -1.72 8.24 4.22
N ILE A 20 -1.68 7.41 3.17
CA ILE A 20 -1.16 6.05 3.27
C ILE A 20 0.34 6.07 3.58
N GLU A 21 1.11 6.93 2.92
CA GLU A 21 2.54 7.08 3.21
C GLU A 21 2.78 7.45 4.67
N GLU A 22 2.02 8.42 5.18
CA GLU A 22 2.15 8.86 6.56
C GLU A 22 1.76 7.76 7.54
N TYR A 23 0.71 7.03 7.24
CA TYR A 23 0.29 5.92 8.08
C TYR A 23 1.37 4.84 8.13
N ALA A 24 1.94 4.48 6.99
CA ALA A 24 3.00 3.49 6.92
C ALA A 24 4.23 3.93 7.72
N ARG A 25 4.59 5.20 7.62
CA ARG A 25 5.71 5.76 8.38
C ARG A 25 5.47 5.65 9.88
N GLY A 26 4.26 5.92 10.34
CA GLY A 26 3.91 5.80 11.75
C GLY A 26 3.88 4.36 12.24
N GLU A 27 3.52 3.42 11.40
CA GLU A 27 3.53 1.99 11.70
C GLU A 27 4.96 1.49 11.91
N GLY A 28 5.90 1.93 11.09
CA GLY A 28 7.32 1.64 11.25
C GLY A 28 7.81 0.33 10.65
N ARG A 29 6.93 -0.57 10.26
CA ARG A 29 7.29 -1.88 9.69
C ARG A 29 7.24 -1.92 8.18
N VAL A 30 6.46 -1.02 7.60
CA VAL A 30 6.26 -0.95 6.17
C VAL A 30 6.48 0.48 5.68
N THR A 31 6.86 0.60 4.42
CA THR A 31 6.83 1.87 3.71
C THR A 31 5.89 1.72 2.53
N ALA A 32 5.19 2.79 2.20
CA ALA A 32 4.35 2.85 1.03
C ALA A 32 4.68 4.16 0.32
N ILE A 33 5.21 4.07 -0.90
CA ILE A 33 5.67 5.25 -1.65
C ILE A 33 5.16 5.21 -3.08
N VAL A 34 4.82 6.38 -3.60
CA VAL A 34 4.39 6.51 -4.99
C VAL A 34 5.57 6.25 -5.91
N VAL A 35 5.35 5.45 -6.94
CA VAL A 35 6.32 5.14 -7.96
C VAL A 35 5.99 5.99 -9.20
N PRO A 36 6.73 7.10 -9.44
CA PRO A 36 6.33 8.07 -10.49
C PRO A 36 6.28 7.47 -11.89
N TRP A 37 7.20 6.59 -12.24
CA TRP A 37 7.26 6.01 -13.59
C TRP A 37 6.18 4.96 -13.85
N GLU A 38 5.44 4.57 -12.82
CA GLU A 38 4.28 3.67 -12.96
C GLU A 38 2.97 4.41 -12.73
N SER A 39 3.03 5.73 -12.65
CA SER A 39 1.88 6.58 -12.35
C SER A 39 1.56 7.50 -13.51
N ASP A 40 0.27 7.86 -13.64
CA ASP A 40 -0.18 8.84 -14.62
C ASP A 40 -1.15 9.82 -13.96
N ARG A 41 -1.90 10.61 -14.78
CA ARG A 41 -2.80 11.62 -14.26
C ARG A 41 -3.93 11.08 -13.39
N ASN A 42 -4.42 9.90 -13.73
CA ASN A 42 -5.62 9.34 -13.11
C ASN A 42 -5.30 8.20 -12.15
N THR A 43 -4.10 7.67 -12.22
CA THR A 43 -3.71 6.50 -11.43
C THR A 43 -2.34 6.70 -10.82
N LEU A 44 -2.27 6.56 -9.51
CA LEU A 44 -1.00 6.53 -8.80
C LEU A 44 -0.72 5.09 -8.39
N SER A 45 0.51 4.65 -8.59
CA SER A 45 0.95 3.33 -8.16
C SER A 45 1.87 3.50 -6.96
N MET A 46 1.59 2.77 -5.89
CA MET A 46 2.39 2.80 -4.67
C MET A 46 3.04 1.44 -4.45
N ALA A 47 4.33 1.43 -4.18
CA ALA A 47 5.03 0.22 -3.77
C ALA A 47 4.96 0.09 -2.25
N VAL A 48 4.53 -1.06 -1.78
CA VAL A 48 4.48 -1.37 -0.34
C VAL A 48 5.63 -2.32 -0.03
N THR A 49 6.48 -1.91 0.89
CA THR A 49 7.73 -2.59 1.18
C THR A 49 7.86 -2.80 2.69
N ALA A 50 8.22 -4.01 3.09
CA ALA A 50 8.57 -4.27 4.49
C ALA A 50 9.98 -3.76 4.76
N VAL A 51 10.16 -3.15 5.92
CA VAL A 51 11.46 -2.64 6.35
C VAL A 51 11.89 -3.40 7.57
N LYS A 52 13.07 -4.02 7.50
CA LYS A 52 13.69 -4.71 8.62
C LYS A 52 15.04 -4.10 8.89
N LYS A 53 15.29 -3.74 10.13
CA LYS A 53 16.58 -3.24 10.56
C LYS A 53 17.31 -4.36 11.30
N ASP A 54 18.52 -4.65 10.86
CA ASP A 54 19.38 -5.64 11.48
C ASP A 54 20.75 -5.01 11.68
N GLY A 55 20.95 -4.39 12.85
CA GLY A 55 22.16 -3.65 13.13
C GLY A 55 22.39 -2.51 12.16
N TRP A 56 23.40 -2.65 11.32
CA TRP A 56 23.76 -1.65 10.30
C TRP A 56 22.95 -1.79 9.01
N ALA A 57 22.37 -2.96 8.79
CA ALA A 57 21.69 -3.26 7.55
C ALA A 57 20.21 -2.89 7.63
N ILE A 58 19.69 -2.37 6.53
CA ILE A 58 18.26 -2.16 6.36
C ILE A 58 17.85 -3.01 5.18
N GLU A 59 16.95 -3.95 5.42
CA GLU A 59 16.42 -4.81 4.38
C GLU A 59 15.05 -4.31 3.95
N HIS A 60 14.87 -4.16 2.65
CA HIS A 60 13.59 -3.78 2.04
C HIS A 60 13.07 -4.96 1.23
N THR A 61 11.87 -5.40 1.52
CA THR A 61 11.25 -6.51 0.79
C THR A 61 9.92 -6.05 0.23
N ASN A 62 9.74 -6.16 -1.08
CA ASN A 62 8.49 -5.80 -1.72
C ASN A 62 7.37 -6.73 -1.28
N LEU A 63 6.26 -6.16 -0.84
CA LEU A 63 5.09 -6.92 -0.37
C LEU A 63 3.94 -6.85 -1.36
N GLY A 64 3.86 -5.81 -2.16
CA GLY A 64 2.76 -5.63 -3.07
C GLY A 64 2.66 -4.21 -3.57
N THR A 65 1.56 -3.94 -4.26
CA THR A 65 1.29 -2.66 -4.89
C THR A 65 -0.12 -2.19 -4.52
N ILE A 66 -0.26 -0.89 -4.31
CA ILE A 66 -1.56 -0.25 -4.17
C ILE A 66 -1.72 0.68 -5.37
N ARG A 67 -2.75 0.46 -6.17
CA ARG A 67 -3.11 1.37 -7.25
C ARG A 67 -4.27 2.25 -6.83
N LEU A 68 -4.09 3.54 -6.99
CA LEU A 68 -5.09 4.53 -6.63
C LEU A 68 -5.58 5.20 -7.91
N THR A 69 -6.83 4.92 -8.27
CA THR A 69 -7.43 5.46 -9.48
C THR A 69 -8.52 6.46 -9.12
N ASP A 70 -8.49 7.62 -9.76
CA ASP A 70 -9.52 8.64 -9.55
C ASP A 70 -10.89 8.08 -9.98
N ALA A 71 -11.82 8.04 -9.04
CA ALA A 71 -13.16 7.53 -9.27
C ALA A 71 -14.20 8.65 -9.46
N GLY A 72 -13.74 9.92 -9.49
CA GLY A 72 -14.63 11.07 -9.58
C GLY A 72 -15.20 11.46 -8.22
N ASP A 73 -15.77 12.66 -8.13
CA ASP A 73 -16.43 13.17 -6.92
C ASP A 73 -15.54 13.11 -5.66
N GLU A 74 -14.27 13.38 -5.83
CA GLU A 74 -13.27 13.30 -4.75
C GLU A 74 -13.25 11.93 -4.08
N ARG A 75 -13.28 10.89 -4.88
CA ARG A 75 -13.15 9.50 -4.44
C ARG A 75 -12.02 8.83 -5.19
N THR A 76 -11.43 7.86 -4.55
CA THR A 76 -10.32 7.09 -5.11
C THR A 76 -10.62 5.61 -4.94
N THR A 77 -10.48 4.86 -6.01
CA THR A 77 -10.54 3.40 -5.95
C THR A 77 -9.14 2.85 -5.73
N LEU A 78 -9.01 2.04 -4.70
CA LEU A 78 -7.75 1.37 -4.38
C LEU A 78 -7.82 -0.08 -4.84
N ALA A 79 -6.83 -0.49 -5.62
CA ALA A 79 -6.65 -1.90 -5.97
C ALA A 79 -5.39 -2.39 -5.28
N ILE A 80 -5.54 -3.37 -4.41
CA ILE A 80 -4.44 -3.94 -3.63
C ILE A 80 -4.00 -5.23 -4.29
N ILE A 81 -2.74 -5.29 -4.68
CA ILE A 81 -2.16 -6.45 -5.34
C ILE A 81 -1.05 -6.99 -4.46
N ALA A 82 -1.25 -8.18 -3.91
CA ALA A 82 -0.24 -8.83 -3.09
C ALA A 82 0.80 -9.48 -3.99
N GLU A 83 2.06 -9.29 -3.66
CA GLU A 83 3.19 -9.92 -4.36
C GLU A 83 4.01 -10.67 -3.33
N PRO A 84 3.66 -11.94 -3.02
CA PRO A 84 4.36 -12.68 -1.99
C PRO A 84 5.85 -12.76 -2.31
N PRO A 85 6.72 -12.37 -1.37
CA PRO A 85 8.14 -12.33 -1.64
C PRO A 85 8.75 -13.73 -1.66
N ASP A 86 9.82 -13.88 -2.44
CA ASP A 86 10.65 -15.06 -2.37
C ASP A 86 11.66 -14.86 -1.24
N HIS A 87 11.26 -15.23 -0.04
CA HIS A 87 11.98 -14.92 1.18
C HIS A 87 11.74 -16.00 2.23
N PRO A 88 12.74 -16.34 3.07
CA PRO A 88 12.55 -17.34 4.12
C PRO A 88 11.41 -17.02 5.09
N GLU A 89 11.15 -15.73 5.34
CA GLU A 89 10.09 -15.28 6.24
C GLU A 89 8.82 -14.90 5.49
N ARG A 90 8.58 -15.50 4.34
CA ARG A 90 7.45 -15.19 3.47
C ARG A 90 6.10 -15.17 4.20
N ALA A 91 5.84 -16.14 5.06
CA ALA A 91 4.58 -16.22 5.79
C ALA A 91 4.38 -15.02 6.70
N GLN A 92 5.44 -14.61 7.41
CA GLN A 92 5.40 -13.46 8.30
C GLN A 92 5.22 -12.16 7.51
N LEU A 93 5.93 -12.03 6.41
CA LEU A 93 5.84 -10.85 5.55
C LEU A 93 4.47 -10.72 4.92
N THR A 94 3.88 -11.81 4.50
CA THR A 94 2.52 -11.84 3.96
C THR A 94 1.51 -11.39 5.04
N ALA A 95 1.69 -11.86 6.27
CA ALA A 95 0.83 -11.45 7.38
C ALA A 95 0.95 -9.96 7.68
N VAL A 96 2.16 -9.41 7.61
CA VAL A 96 2.39 -7.97 7.78
C VAL A 96 1.66 -7.17 6.71
N PHE A 97 1.73 -7.61 5.46
CA PHE A 97 1.04 -6.94 4.37
C PHE A 97 -0.48 -7.00 4.53
N GLU A 98 -1.03 -8.16 4.84
CA GLU A 98 -2.48 -8.32 5.06
C GLU A 98 -2.97 -7.43 6.19
N ARG A 99 -2.21 -7.35 7.26
CA ARG A 99 -2.55 -6.49 8.39
C ARG A 99 -2.53 -5.02 7.99
N PHE A 100 -1.51 -4.62 7.23
CA PHE A 100 -1.40 -3.25 6.73
C PHE A 100 -2.61 -2.90 5.85
N VAL A 101 -2.96 -3.78 4.92
CA VAL A 101 -4.09 -3.58 4.01
C VAL A 101 -5.40 -3.45 4.79
N ARG A 102 -5.62 -4.30 5.79
CA ARG A 102 -6.81 -4.22 6.62
C ARG A 102 -6.91 -2.91 7.37
N GLN A 103 -5.77 -2.41 7.85
CA GLN A 103 -5.73 -1.15 8.58
C GLN A 103 -5.98 0.03 7.64
N VAL A 104 -5.43 -0.01 6.44
CA VAL A 104 -5.70 1.00 5.43
C VAL A 104 -7.19 1.00 5.08
N GLN A 105 -7.76 -0.16 4.83
CA GLN A 105 -9.17 -0.28 4.52
C GLN A 105 -10.06 0.28 5.63
N SER A 106 -9.77 -0.08 6.87
CA SER A 106 -10.53 0.40 8.03
C SER A 106 -10.40 1.91 8.20
N ARG A 107 -9.20 2.45 7.99
CA ARG A 107 -8.91 3.86 8.25
C ARG A 107 -9.47 4.79 7.17
N PHE A 108 -9.53 4.31 5.93
CA PHE A 108 -9.97 5.12 4.79
C PHE A 108 -11.30 4.68 4.22
N HIS A 109 -11.98 3.78 4.91
CA HIS A 109 -13.26 3.27 4.44
C HIS A 109 -14.26 4.38 4.20
N VAL A 110 -14.90 4.35 3.04
CA VAL A 110 -15.99 5.25 2.69
C VAL A 110 -17.28 4.49 2.84
N GLN A 111 -18.20 5.06 3.58
CA GLN A 111 -19.53 4.50 3.65
C GLN A 111 -20.26 4.74 2.34
N ALA A 112 -20.77 3.70 1.80
CA ALA A 112 -21.58 3.75 0.60
C ALA A 112 -22.91 4.44 0.90
#